data_e57d4eed4d882897ebb0704414503dc6
#
_entry.id   e57d4eed4d882897ebb0704414503dc6
#
_cell.length_a   1.000
_cell.length_b   1.000
_cell.length_c   1.000
_cell.angle_alpha   90.00
_cell.angle_beta   90.00
_cell.angle_gamma   90.00
#
_symmetry.space_group_name_H-M   'P 1'
#
loop_
_entity.id
_entity.type
_entity.pdbx_description
1 polymer ?
#
loop_
_entity_poly.entity_id
_entity_poly.type
_entity_poly.pdbx_seq_one_letter_code
_entity_poly.pdbx_strand_id
1 'polypeptide(L)'
;AKVAVGNGADYDPWATKAAQPTKATLVTAAETAGIKEGDNPHVWFSAKVRSNTADAITAAYQKADPSHKDDYAKLNKEWHAKEDQLESKIKETSAKTEGLPYAATESVAWYLADDLKMTDATPKGYAQASANESEPTPADIKDFQDTLKAGFIKMFVFNSQEANSTTDQIT
;
A
#
# COMPACT_ATOMS: atom_id res chain seq x y z
N ALA A 1 -17.02 20.30 0.40
CA ALA A 1 -15.75 20.10 1.11
C ALA A 1 -14.76 21.18 0.72
N LYS A 2 -13.81 21.55 1.61
CA LYS A 2 -12.69 22.45 1.29
C LYS A 2 -11.41 21.67 0.96
N VAL A 3 -11.30 20.47 1.48
CA VAL A 3 -10.20 19.52 1.23
C VAL A 3 -10.82 18.18 0.86
N ALA A 4 -10.25 17.53 -0.13
CA ALA A 4 -10.54 16.17 -0.52
C ALA A 4 -9.22 15.37 -0.48
N VAL A 5 -9.30 14.10 -0.10
CA VAL A 5 -8.14 13.20 -0.07
C VAL A 5 -8.49 11.97 -0.89
N GLY A 6 -7.61 11.60 -1.79
CA GLY A 6 -7.70 10.39 -2.61
C GLY A 6 -6.42 9.56 -2.50
N ASN A 7 -6.51 8.30 -2.87
CA ASN A 7 -5.36 7.39 -2.91
C ASN A 7 -4.46 7.67 -4.11
N GLY A 8 -5.03 7.78 -5.29
CA GLY A 8 -4.29 7.82 -6.55
C GLY A 8 -3.81 6.44 -7.03
N ALA A 9 -2.86 6.42 -7.99
CA ALA A 9 -2.35 5.20 -8.61
C ALA A 9 -3.49 4.28 -9.13
N ASP A 10 -4.47 4.86 -9.82
CA ASP A 10 -5.67 4.18 -10.36
C ASP A 10 -6.62 3.54 -9.35
N TYR A 11 -6.36 3.66 -8.04
CA TYR A 11 -7.20 3.04 -7.02
C TYR A 11 -8.59 3.67 -6.90
N ASP A 12 -8.66 5.01 -6.96
CA ASP A 12 -9.89 5.78 -6.77
C ASP A 12 -10.07 6.93 -7.80
N PRO A 13 -10.05 6.64 -9.11
CA PRO A 13 -10.13 7.68 -10.15
C PRO A 13 -11.41 8.52 -10.07
N TRP A 14 -12.46 8.01 -9.43
CA TRP A 14 -13.70 8.73 -9.16
C TRP A 14 -13.49 9.90 -8.17
N ALA A 15 -12.53 9.79 -7.23
CA ALA A 15 -12.27 10.84 -6.24
C ALA A 15 -11.77 12.12 -6.91
N THR A 16 -10.83 12.00 -7.86
CA THR A 16 -10.35 13.11 -8.69
C THR A 16 -11.49 13.74 -9.48
N LYS A 17 -12.33 12.92 -10.15
CA LYS A 17 -13.50 13.39 -10.91
C LYS A 17 -14.51 14.12 -10.02
N ALA A 18 -14.74 13.62 -8.81
CA ALA A 18 -15.65 14.26 -7.85
C ALA A 18 -15.10 15.58 -7.29
N ALA A 19 -13.78 15.70 -7.13
CA ALA A 19 -13.14 16.91 -6.64
C ALA A 19 -13.04 18.03 -7.70
N GLN A 20 -12.82 17.68 -8.98
CA GLN A 20 -12.59 18.63 -10.09
C GLN A 20 -13.64 19.77 -10.19
N PRO A 21 -14.97 19.54 -10.11
CA PRO A 21 -15.96 20.62 -10.21
C PRO A 21 -16.03 21.47 -8.95
N THR A 22 -15.33 21.12 -7.89
CA THR A 22 -15.32 21.83 -6.62
C THR A 22 -14.11 22.76 -6.53
N LYS A 23 -14.09 23.64 -5.53
CA LYS A 23 -12.89 24.45 -5.19
C LYS A 23 -12.06 23.77 -4.09
N ALA A 24 -12.28 22.49 -3.83
CA ALA A 24 -11.54 21.73 -2.83
C ALA A 24 -10.07 21.56 -3.24
N THR A 25 -9.18 21.68 -2.28
CA THR A 25 -7.80 21.24 -2.46
C THR A 25 -7.81 19.71 -2.45
N LEU A 26 -7.40 19.07 -3.54
CA LEU A 26 -7.22 17.62 -3.61
C LEU A 26 -5.80 17.26 -3.16
N VAL A 27 -5.70 16.33 -2.22
CA VAL A 27 -4.46 15.66 -1.83
C VAL A 27 -4.53 14.24 -2.34
N THR A 28 -3.62 13.87 -3.25
CA THR A 28 -3.51 12.51 -3.80
C THR A 28 -2.34 11.81 -3.14
N ALA A 29 -2.61 10.80 -2.32
CA ALA A 29 -1.60 10.16 -1.47
C ALA A 29 -0.41 9.61 -2.29
N ALA A 30 -0.66 8.85 -3.34
CA ALA A 30 0.37 8.28 -4.21
C ALA A 30 1.32 9.34 -4.78
N GLU A 31 0.78 10.47 -5.25
CA GLU A 31 1.55 11.56 -5.84
C GLU A 31 2.49 12.23 -4.82
N THR A 32 2.16 12.22 -3.52
CA THR A 32 3.03 12.78 -2.48
C THR A 32 4.41 12.12 -2.41
N ALA A 33 4.54 10.90 -2.93
CA ALA A 33 5.78 10.15 -2.98
C ALA A 33 6.26 9.85 -4.41
N GLY A 34 5.60 10.42 -5.43
CA GLY A 34 5.94 10.24 -6.84
C GLY A 34 5.47 8.93 -7.46
N ILE A 35 4.53 8.23 -6.81
CA ILE A 35 3.87 7.02 -7.32
C ILE A 35 2.81 7.45 -8.32
N LYS A 36 2.73 6.77 -9.46
CA LYS A 36 1.95 7.16 -10.64
C LYS A 36 0.88 6.12 -10.97
N GLU A 37 0.04 6.46 -11.95
CA GLU A 37 -0.85 5.51 -12.63
C GLU A 37 -0.06 4.32 -13.15
N GLY A 38 -0.58 3.10 -12.95
CA GLY A 38 0.07 1.84 -13.31
C GLY A 38 1.06 1.29 -12.28
N ASP A 39 1.43 2.06 -11.26
CA ASP A 39 2.19 1.55 -10.11
C ASP A 39 1.26 0.83 -9.11
N ASN A 40 1.83 0.09 -8.16
CA ASN A 40 1.05 -0.59 -7.12
C ASN A 40 0.23 0.43 -6.29
N PRO A 41 -1.11 0.33 -6.27
CA PRO A 41 -1.97 1.32 -5.62
C PRO A 41 -2.07 1.19 -4.10
N HIS A 42 -1.52 0.14 -3.49
CA HIS A 42 -1.66 -0.15 -2.06
C HIS A 42 -0.71 0.72 -1.20
N VAL A 43 -0.71 2.02 -1.47
CA VAL A 43 0.27 2.99 -0.97
C VAL A 43 0.20 3.25 0.53
N TRP A 44 -0.92 2.91 1.18
CA TRP A 44 -1.07 3.05 2.65
C TRP A 44 -0.12 2.16 3.45
N PHE A 45 0.50 1.16 2.82
CA PHE A 45 1.56 0.36 3.43
C PHE A 45 2.94 1.01 3.32
N SER A 46 3.11 2.04 2.50
CA SER A 46 4.38 2.77 2.36
C SER A 46 4.53 3.83 3.45
N ALA A 47 5.57 3.73 4.25
CA ALA A 47 5.95 4.71 5.27
C ALA A 47 6.10 6.12 4.68
N LYS A 48 6.80 6.24 3.57
CA LYS A 48 7.01 7.50 2.87
C LYS A 48 5.70 8.14 2.43
N VAL A 49 4.77 7.35 1.88
CA VAL A 49 3.47 7.88 1.44
C VAL A 49 2.65 8.33 2.63
N ARG A 50 2.59 7.54 3.71
CA ARG A 50 1.84 7.89 4.91
C ARG A 50 2.31 9.22 5.49
N SER A 51 3.63 9.38 5.70
CA SER A 51 4.21 10.61 6.25
C SER A 51 3.98 11.83 5.36
N ASN A 52 4.29 11.71 4.06
CA ASN A 52 4.09 12.81 3.12
C ASN A 52 2.62 13.21 2.98
N THR A 53 1.71 12.23 3.01
CA THR A 53 0.27 12.48 2.92
C THR A 53 -0.24 13.21 4.16
N ALA A 54 0.21 12.84 5.35
CA ALA A 54 -0.14 13.55 6.60
C ALA A 54 0.29 15.01 6.54
N ASP A 55 1.49 15.29 6.03
CA ASP A 55 1.99 16.66 5.86
C ASP A 55 1.17 17.43 4.81
N ALA A 56 0.85 16.81 3.67
CA ALA A 56 0.06 17.43 2.62
C ALA A 56 -1.38 17.75 3.08
N ILE A 57 -2.01 16.86 3.83
CA ILE A 57 -3.33 17.08 4.44
C ILE A 57 -3.26 18.23 5.43
N THR A 58 -2.24 18.25 6.29
CA THR A 58 -2.02 19.33 7.26
C THR A 58 -1.89 20.68 6.57
N ALA A 59 -1.07 20.77 5.53
CA ALA A 59 -0.92 22.00 4.76
C ALA A 59 -2.23 22.44 4.08
N ALA A 60 -3.01 21.48 3.56
CA ALA A 60 -4.32 21.78 2.98
C ALA A 60 -5.32 22.31 4.01
N TYR A 61 -5.35 21.75 5.21
CA TYR A 61 -6.18 22.25 6.31
C TYR A 61 -5.75 23.64 6.78
N GLN A 62 -4.45 23.88 6.97
CA GLN A 62 -3.92 25.17 7.36
C GLN A 62 -4.26 26.28 6.35
N LYS A 63 -4.27 25.93 5.05
CA LYS A 63 -4.69 26.85 3.99
C LYS A 63 -6.19 27.09 3.99
N ALA A 64 -7.00 26.07 4.25
CA ALA A 64 -8.45 26.14 4.21
C ALA A 64 -9.04 26.82 5.47
N ASP A 65 -8.31 26.75 6.60
CA ASP A 65 -8.70 27.31 7.89
C ASP A 65 -7.48 27.84 8.67
N PRO A 66 -6.98 29.03 8.29
CA PRO A 66 -5.79 29.61 8.90
C PRO A 66 -5.92 29.92 10.40
N SER A 67 -7.15 30.05 10.91
CA SER A 67 -7.40 30.35 12.32
C SER A 67 -7.00 29.21 13.27
N HIS A 68 -6.97 27.97 12.77
CA HIS A 68 -6.60 26.76 13.52
C HIS A 68 -5.26 26.16 13.05
N LYS A 69 -4.39 26.98 12.44
CA LYS A 69 -3.12 26.52 11.88
C LYS A 69 -2.25 25.78 12.90
N ASP A 70 -2.19 26.28 14.13
CA ASP A 70 -1.36 25.71 15.19
C ASP A 70 -1.95 24.38 15.71
N ASP A 71 -3.28 24.27 15.73
CA ASP A 71 -3.95 23.01 16.09
C ASP A 71 -3.65 21.91 15.08
N TYR A 72 -3.70 22.22 13.77
CA TYR A 72 -3.34 21.27 12.73
C TYR A 72 -1.86 20.87 12.80
N ALA A 73 -0.97 21.82 13.07
CA ALA A 73 0.46 21.51 13.25
C ALA A 73 0.69 20.59 14.45
N LYS A 74 -0.01 20.83 15.56
CA LYS A 74 0.06 19.98 16.77
C LYS A 74 -0.42 18.57 16.47
N LEU A 75 -1.60 18.42 15.82
CA LEU A 75 -2.14 17.11 15.46
C LEU A 75 -1.21 16.34 14.52
N ASN A 76 -0.61 17.02 13.54
CA ASN A 76 0.37 16.41 12.65
C ASN A 76 1.60 15.89 13.41
N LYS A 77 2.13 16.67 14.33
CA LYS A 77 3.24 16.26 15.18
C LYS A 77 2.90 15.04 16.04
N GLU A 78 1.69 15.02 16.63
CA GLU A 78 1.22 13.87 17.42
C GLU A 78 1.04 12.61 16.56
N TRP A 79 0.59 12.78 15.32
CA TRP A 79 0.48 11.69 14.35
C TRP A 79 1.86 11.15 13.98
N HIS A 80 2.83 12.02 13.62
CA HIS A 80 4.20 11.61 13.29
C HIS A 80 4.87 10.88 14.44
N ALA A 81 4.63 11.27 15.68
CA ALA A 81 5.18 10.57 16.85
C ALA A 81 4.69 9.10 16.94
N LYS A 82 3.48 8.79 16.47
CA LYS A 82 2.97 7.42 16.37
C LYS A 82 3.55 6.69 15.16
N GLU A 83 3.66 7.38 14.04
CA GLU A 83 4.27 6.84 12.82
C GLU A 83 5.74 6.44 13.08
N ASP A 84 6.51 7.29 13.78
CA ASP A 84 7.90 7.01 14.17
C ASP A 84 8.02 5.73 15.01
N GLN A 85 7.03 5.42 15.86
CA GLN A 85 6.99 4.17 16.61
C GLN A 85 6.78 2.96 15.70
N LEU A 86 5.88 3.08 14.72
CA LEU A 86 5.66 2.04 13.72
C LEU A 86 6.91 1.82 12.87
N GLU A 87 7.52 2.91 12.36
CA GLU A 87 8.73 2.86 11.56
C GLU A 87 9.90 2.21 12.33
N SER A 88 10.05 2.56 13.62
CA SER A 88 11.06 1.95 14.48
C SER A 88 10.84 0.43 14.60
N LYS A 89 9.57 0.01 14.70
CA LYS A 89 9.21 -1.42 14.77
C LYS A 89 9.46 -2.14 13.45
N ILE A 90 9.13 -1.52 12.31
CA ILE A 90 9.42 -2.06 10.98
C ILE A 90 10.94 -2.22 10.81
N LYS A 91 11.72 -1.19 11.16
CA LYS A 91 13.19 -1.23 11.09
C LYS A 91 13.81 -2.31 11.98
N GLU A 92 13.32 -2.47 13.21
CA GLU A 92 13.76 -3.55 14.10
C GLU A 92 13.44 -4.92 13.49
N THR A 93 12.26 -5.05 12.91
CA THR A 93 11.81 -6.31 12.30
C THR A 93 12.58 -6.60 11.01
N SER A 94 12.87 -5.59 10.18
CA SER A 94 13.58 -5.76 8.91
C SER A 94 14.97 -6.37 9.11
N ALA A 95 15.63 -6.11 10.23
CA ALA A 95 16.90 -6.76 10.56
C ALA A 95 16.81 -8.29 10.73
N LYS A 96 15.59 -8.81 10.97
CA LYS A 96 15.32 -10.24 11.15
C LYS A 96 14.70 -10.87 9.89
N THR A 97 14.14 -10.06 9.00
CA THR A 97 13.42 -10.51 7.81
C THR A 97 14.15 -10.25 6.50
N GLU A 98 15.29 -9.53 6.54
CA GLU A 98 16.08 -9.20 5.37
C GLU A 98 16.44 -10.46 4.56
N GLY A 99 16.05 -10.47 3.28
CA GLY A 99 16.27 -11.57 2.36
C GLY A 99 15.38 -12.80 2.56
N LEU A 100 14.51 -12.82 3.60
CA LEU A 100 13.58 -13.93 3.76
C LEU A 100 12.52 -13.90 2.65
N PRO A 101 12.25 -15.04 2.00
CA PRO A 101 11.28 -15.10 0.91
C PRO A 101 9.84 -15.07 1.44
N TYR A 102 9.00 -14.27 0.80
CA TYR A 102 7.55 -14.29 0.97
C TYR A 102 6.87 -14.58 -0.37
N ALA A 103 5.60 -15.00 -0.32
CA ALA A 103 4.73 -15.10 -1.47
C ALA A 103 3.37 -14.51 -1.12
N ALA A 104 2.66 -13.96 -2.12
CA ALA A 104 1.37 -13.33 -1.91
C ALA A 104 0.40 -13.62 -3.07
N THR A 105 -0.90 -13.71 -2.76
CA THR A 105 -1.94 -13.83 -3.79
C THR A 105 -2.26 -12.49 -4.47
N GLU A 106 -1.90 -11.39 -3.81
CA GLU A 106 -2.12 -10.03 -4.30
C GLU A 106 -0.96 -9.11 -3.85
N SER A 107 -0.78 -7.99 -4.53
CA SER A 107 0.29 -7.03 -4.23
C SER A 107 0.01 -6.12 -3.02
N VAL A 108 -1.03 -6.39 -2.23
CA VAL A 108 -1.52 -5.52 -1.15
C VAL A 108 -0.43 -5.14 -0.15
N ALA A 109 0.35 -6.09 0.33
CA ALA A 109 1.37 -5.85 1.35
C ALA A 109 2.78 -5.59 0.77
N TRP A 110 2.89 -5.36 -0.53
CA TRP A 110 4.19 -5.25 -1.22
C TRP A 110 5.09 -4.16 -0.61
N TYR A 111 4.57 -2.95 -0.37
CA TYR A 111 5.35 -1.86 0.24
C TYR A 111 5.85 -2.20 1.64
N LEU A 112 5.03 -2.88 2.45
CA LEU A 112 5.44 -3.33 3.76
C LEU A 112 6.53 -4.42 3.68
N ALA A 113 6.39 -5.36 2.74
CA ALA A 113 7.39 -6.40 2.52
C ALA A 113 8.73 -5.81 2.04
N ASP A 114 8.69 -4.75 1.22
CA ASP A 114 9.87 -3.99 0.80
C ASP A 114 10.53 -3.26 1.99
N ASP A 115 9.76 -2.56 2.82
CA ASP A 115 10.25 -1.93 4.07
C ASP A 115 10.84 -2.97 5.05
N LEU A 116 10.30 -4.18 5.07
CA LEU A 116 10.83 -5.33 5.83
C LEU A 116 12.01 -6.02 5.13
N LYS A 117 12.42 -5.53 3.95
CA LYS A 117 13.52 -6.07 3.13
C LYS A 117 13.35 -7.54 2.78
N MET A 118 12.14 -8.00 2.65
CA MET A 118 11.83 -9.37 2.24
C MET A 118 12.00 -9.54 0.73
N THR A 119 12.22 -10.77 0.29
CA THR A 119 12.33 -11.10 -1.13
C THR A 119 11.01 -11.67 -1.63
N ASP A 120 10.42 -11.04 -2.66
CA ASP A 120 9.23 -11.56 -3.30
C ASP A 120 9.56 -12.82 -4.11
N ALA A 121 9.00 -13.94 -3.72
CA ALA A 121 9.12 -15.23 -4.37
C ALA A 121 7.79 -15.71 -4.98
N THR A 122 6.82 -14.82 -5.12
CA THR A 122 5.56 -15.11 -5.81
C THR A 122 5.84 -15.52 -7.25
N PRO A 123 5.31 -16.65 -7.76
CA PRO A 123 5.51 -17.07 -9.14
C PRO A 123 5.08 -16.00 -10.13
N LYS A 124 5.95 -15.70 -11.09
CA LYS A 124 5.77 -14.55 -12.01
C LYS A 124 4.48 -14.60 -12.82
N GLY A 125 4.09 -15.78 -13.31
CA GLY A 125 2.85 -15.95 -14.07
C GLY A 125 1.62 -15.59 -13.23
N TYR A 126 1.60 -16.07 -11.98
CA TYR A 126 0.53 -15.75 -11.04
C TYR A 126 0.51 -14.26 -10.68
N ALA A 127 1.65 -13.69 -10.32
CA ALA A 127 1.76 -12.26 -9.99
C ALA A 127 1.32 -11.37 -11.16
N GLN A 128 1.66 -11.73 -12.40
CA GLN A 128 1.26 -10.99 -13.60
C GLN A 128 -0.26 -11.08 -13.84
N ALA A 129 -0.86 -12.25 -13.65
CA ALA A 129 -2.31 -12.41 -13.76
C ALA A 129 -3.04 -11.56 -12.71
N SER A 130 -2.59 -11.62 -11.45
CA SER A 130 -3.13 -10.79 -10.36
C SER A 130 -3.01 -9.29 -10.65
N ALA A 131 -1.85 -8.82 -11.11
CA ALA A 131 -1.63 -7.41 -11.45
C ALA A 131 -2.51 -6.92 -12.62
N ASN A 132 -2.88 -7.81 -13.53
CA ASN A 132 -3.75 -7.51 -14.67
C ASN A 132 -5.24 -7.76 -14.37
N GLU A 133 -5.61 -8.05 -13.11
CA GLU A 133 -6.97 -8.41 -12.72
C GLU A 133 -7.56 -9.55 -13.58
N SER A 134 -6.71 -10.49 -13.98
CA SER A 134 -7.07 -11.64 -14.80
C SER A 134 -6.92 -12.97 -14.05
N GLU A 135 -7.66 -13.98 -14.46
CA GLU A 135 -7.55 -15.31 -13.87
C GLU A 135 -6.18 -15.93 -14.20
N PRO A 136 -5.44 -16.43 -13.19
CA PRO A 136 -4.21 -17.18 -13.43
C PRO A 136 -4.52 -18.50 -14.13
N THR A 137 -3.60 -18.95 -14.97
CA THR A 137 -3.76 -20.23 -15.66
C THR A 137 -3.59 -21.41 -14.67
N PRO A 138 -4.09 -22.63 -15.00
CA PRO A 138 -3.82 -23.81 -14.18
C PRO A 138 -2.33 -24.09 -13.96
N ALA A 139 -1.47 -23.70 -14.92
CA ALA A 139 -0.02 -23.82 -14.78
C ALA A 139 0.53 -22.85 -13.74
N ASP A 140 0.04 -21.61 -13.70
CA ASP A 140 0.43 -20.59 -12.70
C ASP A 140 0.00 -21.00 -11.29
N ILE A 141 -1.20 -21.57 -11.15
CA ILE A 141 -1.70 -22.10 -9.88
C ILE A 141 -0.82 -23.25 -9.40
N LYS A 142 -0.48 -24.17 -10.31
CA LYS A 142 0.38 -25.29 -9.98
C LYS A 142 1.79 -24.84 -9.57
N ASP A 143 2.36 -23.87 -10.27
CA ASP A 143 3.67 -23.32 -9.95
C ASP A 143 3.66 -22.68 -8.54
N PHE A 144 2.57 -21.98 -8.19
CA PHE A 144 2.41 -21.42 -6.86
C PHE A 144 2.33 -22.53 -5.78
N GLN A 145 1.51 -23.57 -6.02
CA GLN A 145 1.42 -24.72 -5.11
C GLN A 145 2.79 -25.39 -4.91
N ASP A 146 3.53 -25.61 -5.99
CA ASP A 146 4.86 -26.21 -5.93
C ASP A 146 5.85 -25.31 -5.17
N THR A 147 5.76 -23.99 -5.35
CA THR A 147 6.56 -23.01 -4.62
C THR A 147 6.30 -23.07 -3.10
N LEU A 148 5.03 -23.16 -2.68
CA LEU A 148 4.70 -23.30 -1.27
C LEU A 148 5.12 -24.67 -0.71
N LYS A 149 4.89 -25.74 -1.45
CA LYS A 149 5.28 -27.11 -1.05
C LYS A 149 6.79 -27.29 -0.92
N ALA A 150 7.59 -26.48 -1.62
CA ALA A 150 9.04 -26.51 -1.51
C ALA A 150 9.55 -26.07 -0.13
N GLY A 151 8.72 -25.42 0.71
CA GLY A 151 8.97 -25.16 2.12
C GLY A 151 9.98 -24.05 2.42
N PHE A 152 10.46 -23.31 1.42
CA PHE A 152 11.38 -22.20 1.64
C PHE A 152 10.68 -20.87 1.94
N ILE A 153 9.41 -20.70 1.53
CA ILE A 153 8.61 -19.49 1.82
C ILE A 153 8.45 -19.33 3.33
N LYS A 154 8.78 -18.14 3.84
CA LYS A 154 8.74 -17.82 5.27
C LYS A 154 7.50 -17.04 5.68
N MET A 155 6.84 -16.37 4.73
CA MET A 155 5.58 -15.67 4.94
C MET A 155 4.72 -15.85 3.69
N PHE A 156 3.47 -16.24 3.90
CA PHE A 156 2.47 -16.29 2.85
C PHE A 156 1.36 -15.28 3.19
N VAL A 157 1.07 -14.38 2.25
CA VAL A 157 0.08 -13.31 2.39
C VAL A 157 -1.09 -13.57 1.45
N PHE A 158 -2.29 -13.63 2.00
CA PHE A 158 -3.52 -13.73 1.22
C PHE A 158 -4.62 -12.88 1.83
N ASN A 159 -5.59 -12.46 1.01
CA ASN A 159 -6.74 -11.68 1.45
C ASN A 159 -7.91 -12.61 1.79
N SER A 160 -8.19 -12.78 3.08
CA SER A 160 -9.28 -13.66 3.54
C SER A 160 -10.69 -13.14 3.20
N GLN A 161 -10.82 -11.86 2.83
CA GLN A 161 -12.11 -11.27 2.43
C GLN A 161 -12.40 -11.43 0.93
N GLU A 162 -11.36 -11.71 0.14
CA GLU A 162 -11.46 -11.98 -1.30
C GLU A 162 -11.04 -13.41 -1.62
N ALA A 163 -11.17 -14.31 -0.66
CA ALA A 163 -10.94 -15.73 -0.88
C ALA A 163 -11.90 -16.25 -1.96
N ASN A 164 -11.36 -16.94 -2.94
CA ASN A 164 -12.08 -17.53 -4.05
C ASN A 164 -11.55 -18.95 -4.33
N SER A 165 -12.13 -19.64 -5.30
CA SER A 165 -11.71 -21.00 -5.64
C SER A 165 -10.24 -21.11 -6.04
N THR A 166 -9.63 -20.06 -6.55
CA THR A 166 -8.21 -20.01 -6.90
C THR A 166 -7.33 -19.91 -5.65
N THR A 167 -7.66 -19.01 -4.72
CA THR A 167 -6.95 -18.89 -3.45
C THR A 167 -7.09 -20.15 -2.60
N ASP A 168 -8.29 -20.78 -2.60
CA ASP A 168 -8.54 -22.04 -1.90
C ASP A 168 -7.71 -23.22 -2.44
N GLN A 169 -7.35 -23.18 -3.73
CA GLN A 169 -6.48 -24.20 -4.32
C GLN A 169 -5.01 -24.04 -3.92
N ILE A 170 -4.61 -22.82 -3.55
CA ILE A 170 -3.22 -22.48 -3.21
C ILE A 170 -2.98 -22.64 -1.70
N THR A 171 -3.96 -22.32 -0.88
CA THR A 171 -3.90 -22.42 0.60
C THR A 171 -4.22 -23.82 1.09
#